data_eb325e9770ceeddfc838b17bf8938891
#
_entry.id   eb325e9770ceeddfc838b17bf8938891
#
_cell.length_a   1.000
_cell.length_b   1.000
_cell.length_c   1.000
_cell.angle_alpha   90.00
_cell.angle_beta   90.00
_cell.angle_gamma   90.00
#
_symmetry.space_group_name_H-M   'P 1'
#
loop_
_entity.id
_entity.type
_entity.pdbx_description
1 polymer ?
#
loop_
_entity_poly.entity_id
_entity_poly.type
_entity_poly.pdbx_seq_one_letter_code
_entity_poly.pdbx_strand_id
1 'polypeptide(L)'
;MFESKYSRFITNNTTRFAEDDEITENLVGIESGSGVPLYESSGTIMVDNGDTHSIVVGPTGCGKSRAVCKTLITSIISQGESFLVNDPKGELYKNTAAAALDHDYDIKVLNLRNPQFSHRWNPLALIYFYYTHCKLEKAQQAADEFSIALMSVTANKDDRYWDMVASIYFCAVILLCLYFVSDLEYFILENILPFINEDAEDTIRRMMSFMEDPPESIVSGLKSVLNISADKTKSCISNAAKKGA
;
A
#
# COMPACT_ATOMS: atom_id res chain seq x y z
N MET A 1 -12.65 -45.50 -20.28
CA MET A 1 -11.39 -45.14 -20.96
C MET A 1 -11.73 -44.02 -21.93
N PHE A 2 -11.68 -42.79 -21.49
CA PHE A 2 -11.86 -41.60 -22.33
C PHE A 2 -10.48 -41.22 -22.87
N GLU A 3 -10.12 -41.75 -24.05
CA GLU A 3 -9.00 -41.16 -24.78
C GLU A 3 -9.37 -39.72 -25.15
N SER A 4 -8.64 -38.77 -24.56
CA SER A 4 -8.82 -37.38 -24.84
C SER A 4 -8.64 -37.11 -26.33
N LYS A 5 -9.67 -36.55 -26.96
CA LYS A 5 -9.70 -36.13 -28.37
C LYS A 5 -8.63 -35.09 -28.72
N TYR A 6 -7.87 -34.62 -27.70
CA TYR A 6 -6.86 -33.57 -27.76
C TYR A 6 -5.42 -34.07 -27.82
N SER A 7 -5.17 -35.39 -27.62
CA SER A 7 -3.81 -35.97 -27.67
C SER A 7 -3.14 -35.92 -29.06
N ARG A 8 -3.87 -35.62 -30.13
CA ARG A 8 -3.35 -35.59 -31.51
C ARG A 8 -2.74 -34.28 -31.99
N PHE A 9 -2.79 -33.23 -31.15
CA PHE A 9 -2.30 -31.89 -31.52
C PHE A 9 -1.08 -31.45 -30.73
N ILE A 10 -0.41 -32.32 -29.99
CA ILE A 10 0.76 -31.97 -29.20
C ILE A 10 1.98 -31.94 -30.15
N THR A 11 2.30 -30.76 -30.65
CA THR A 11 3.64 -30.43 -31.09
C THR A 11 4.41 -29.94 -29.87
N ASN A 12 5.73 -30.18 -29.80
CA ASN A 12 6.61 -29.93 -28.64
C ASN A 12 6.62 -28.51 -28.07
N ASN A 13 5.77 -27.61 -28.55
CA ASN A 13 5.66 -26.21 -28.12
C ASN A 13 4.21 -25.75 -27.84
N THR A 14 3.25 -26.65 -27.67
CA THR A 14 1.86 -26.26 -27.39
C THR A 14 1.55 -26.35 -25.90
N THR A 15 0.89 -25.31 -25.38
CA THR A 15 0.33 -25.29 -24.03
C THR A 15 -0.74 -26.38 -23.92
N ARG A 16 -0.68 -27.20 -22.88
CA ARG A 16 -1.67 -28.23 -22.55
C ARG A 16 -2.12 -28.09 -21.11
N PHE A 17 -3.19 -28.77 -20.75
CA PHE A 17 -3.53 -28.90 -19.32
C PHE A 17 -2.50 -29.82 -18.65
N ALA A 18 -2.16 -29.48 -17.40
CA ALA A 18 -1.28 -30.29 -16.59
C ALA A 18 -1.92 -31.68 -16.30
N GLU A 19 -1.11 -32.70 -16.23
CA GLU A 19 -1.51 -34.01 -15.79
C GLU A 19 -1.49 -34.10 -14.25
N ASP A 20 -2.18 -35.08 -13.68
CA ASP A 20 -2.32 -35.19 -12.22
C ASP A 20 -0.97 -35.30 -11.50
N ASP A 21 0.00 -35.96 -12.10
CA ASP A 21 1.35 -36.08 -11.54
C ASP A 21 2.07 -34.72 -11.53
N GLU A 22 1.95 -33.92 -12.58
CA GLU A 22 2.51 -32.57 -12.65
C GLU A 22 1.85 -31.60 -11.68
N ILE A 23 0.54 -31.75 -11.45
CA ILE A 23 -0.20 -30.96 -10.47
C ILE A 23 0.31 -31.28 -9.06
N THR A 24 0.47 -32.57 -8.73
CA THR A 24 0.92 -32.99 -7.40
C THR A 24 2.39 -32.70 -7.13
N GLU A 25 3.23 -32.61 -8.16
CA GLU A 25 4.64 -32.20 -8.02
C GLU A 25 4.81 -30.71 -7.75
N ASN A 26 3.89 -29.88 -8.23
CA ASN A 26 4.01 -28.41 -8.19
C ASN A 26 3.10 -27.76 -7.13
N LEU A 27 2.18 -28.49 -6.52
CA LEU A 27 1.29 -27.99 -5.48
C LEU A 27 1.58 -28.67 -4.15
N VAL A 28 1.26 -27.98 -3.06
CA VAL A 28 1.36 -28.54 -1.70
C VAL A 28 -0.03 -28.68 -1.09
N GLY A 29 -0.17 -29.61 -0.15
CA GLY A 29 -1.41 -29.71 0.62
C GLY A 29 -1.57 -28.47 1.53
N ILE A 30 -2.78 -27.98 1.67
CA ILE A 30 -3.13 -26.78 2.48
C ILE A 30 -2.68 -26.89 3.94
N GLU A 31 -2.49 -28.11 4.44
CA GLU A 31 -1.96 -28.38 5.79
C GLU A 31 -0.46 -28.15 5.89
N SER A 32 0.24 -28.19 4.77
CA SER A 32 1.70 -28.10 4.68
C SER A 32 2.20 -26.74 4.18
N GLY A 33 1.31 -25.88 3.65
CA GLY A 33 1.67 -24.57 3.14
C GLY A 33 0.44 -23.69 2.91
N SER A 34 0.66 -22.39 2.87
CA SER A 34 -0.35 -21.41 2.46
C SER A 34 -0.25 -21.14 0.97
N GLY A 35 -1.37 -20.84 0.33
CA GLY A 35 -1.37 -20.49 -1.09
C GLY A 35 -2.76 -20.47 -1.71
N VAL A 36 -2.79 -20.15 -3.00
CA VAL A 36 -4.06 -20.10 -3.74
C VAL A 36 -4.61 -21.51 -3.93
N PRO A 37 -5.84 -21.81 -3.47
CA PRO A 37 -6.43 -23.15 -3.65
C PRO A 37 -6.77 -23.37 -5.13
N LEU A 38 -6.20 -24.40 -5.73
CA LEU A 38 -6.35 -24.70 -7.15
C LEU A 38 -7.01 -26.04 -7.44
N TYR A 39 -6.77 -27.05 -6.61
CA TYR A 39 -7.14 -28.42 -6.91
C TYR A 39 -7.50 -29.18 -5.63
N GLU A 40 -8.33 -30.21 -5.73
CA GLU A 40 -8.65 -31.13 -4.63
C GLU A 40 -8.20 -32.55 -5.01
N SER A 41 -7.34 -33.14 -4.18
CA SER A 41 -6.88 -34.51 -4.35
C SER A 41 -7.13 -35.29 -3.07
N SER A 42 -7.90 -36.38 -3.19
CA SER A 42 -8.16 -37.31 -2.09
C SER A 42 -8.68 -36.62 -0.79
N GLY A 43 -9.50 -35.57 -0.94
CA GLY A 43 -10.05 -34.81 0.19
C GLY A 43 -9.13 -33.72 0.75
N THR A 44 -7.93 -33.56 0.19
CA THR A 44 -7.01 -32.50 0.55
C THR A 44 -7.03 -31.40 -0.51
N ILE A 45 -7.15 -30.14 -0.07
CA ILE A 45 -7.03 -28.98 -0.96
C ILE A 45 -5.55 -28.76 -1.26
N MET A 46 -5.20 -28.77 -2.54
CA MET A 46 -3.87 -28.46 -3.03
C MET A 46 -3.78 -26.98 -3.35
N VAL A 47 -2.73 -26.34 -2.89
CA VAL A 47 -2.51 -24.90 -3.03
C VAL A 47 -1.21 -24.62 -3.79
N ASP A 48 -1.20 -23.54 -4.56
CA ASP A 48 0.02 -22.96 -5.13
C ASP A 48 0.64 -22.05 -4.08
N ASN A 49 1.77 -22.47 -3.52
CA ASN A 49 2.56 -21.71 -2.53
C ASN A 49 3.74 -20.99 -3.16
N GLY A 50 3.81 -20.91 -4.47
CA GLY A 50 4.85 -20.18 -5.20
C GLY A 50 4.74 -18.67 -5.03
N ASP A 51 5.87 -17.97 -5.26
CA ASP A 51 5.90 -16.50 -5.29
C ASP A 51 5.34 -15.98 -6.65
N THR A 52 4.04 -16.20 -6.85
CA THR A 52 3.34 -15.87 -8.08
C THR A 52 2.16 -14.93 -7.85
N HIS A 53 1.84 -14.12 -8.87
CA HIS A 53 0.62 -13.32 -8.87
C HIS A 53 -0.53 -14.12 -9.50
N SER A 54 -1.65 -14.22 -8.79
CA SER A 54 -2.83 -14.93 -9.26
C SER A 54 -4.01 -14.00 -9.47
N ILE A 55 -4.78 -14.23 -10.53
CA ILE A 55 -6.04 -13.53 -10.79
C ILE A 55 -7.18 -14.53 -10.89
N VAL A 56 -8.25 -14.32 -10.12
CA VAL A 56 -9.44 -15.17 -10.12
C VAL A 56 -10.62 -14.40 -10.68
N VAL A 57 -11.09 -14.83 -11.84
CA VAL A 57 -12.18 -14.19 -12.58
C VAL A 57 -13.44 -15.06 -12.54
N GLY A 58 -14.58 -14.40 -12.33
CA GLY A 58 -15.88 -15.09 -12.35
C GLY A 58 -17.02 -14.11 -12.07
N PRO A 59 -18.27 -14.45 -12.45
CA PRO A 59 -19.43 -13.60 -12.22
C PRO A 59 -19.74 -13.42 -10.73
N THR A 60 -20.60 -12.45 -10.43
CA THR A 60 -21.10 -12.26 -9.06
C THR A 60 -21.87 -13.50 -8.61
N GLY A 61 -21.65 -13.96 -7.39
CA GLY A 61 -22.33 -15.13 -6.82
C GLY A 61 -21.71 -16.50 -7.14
N CYS A 62 -20.67 -16.57 -7.99
CA CYS A 62 -20.02 -17.87 -8.31
C CYS A 62 -19.15 -18.46 -7.19
N GLY A 63 -19.10 -17.83 -6.02
CA GLY A 63 -18.40 -18.37 -4.85
C GLY A 63 -16.93 -17.99 -4.70
N LYS A 64 -16.38 -17.05 -5.50
CA LYS A 64 -14.96 -16.62 -5.40
C LYS A 64 -14.48 -16.33 -3.98
N SER A 65 -15.25 -15.48 -3.27
CA SER A 65 -14.89 -15.09 -1.89
C SER A 65 -14.92 -16.27 -0.93
N ARG A 66 -15.82 -17.23 -1.15
CA ARG A 66 -15.97 -18.41 -0.29
C ARG A 66 -14.94 -19.48 -0.61
N ALA A 67 -14.81 -19.84 -1.88
CA ALA A 67 -13.98 -20.96 -2.30
C ALA A 67 -12.50 -20.60 -2.38
N VAL A 68 -12.16 -19.36 -2.76
CA VAL A 68 -10.77 -18.94 -2.94
C VAL A 68 -10.32 -18.05 -1.81
N CYS A 69 -10.93 -16.85 -1.64
CA CYS A 69 -10.40 -15.86 -0.70
C CYS A 69 -10.44 -16.34 0.76
N LYS A 70 -11.55 -16.94 1.19
CA LYS A 70 -11.67 -17.44 2.56
C LYS A 70 -10.71 -18.61 2.80
N THR A 71 -10.61 -19.54 1.86
CA THR A 71 -9.71 -20.70 1.97
C THR A 71 -8.26 -20.26 2.02
N LEU A 72 -7.86 -19.32 1.16
CA LEU A 72 -6.52 -18.72 1.18
C LEU A 72 -6.23 -18.05 2.53
N ILE A 73 -7.11 -17.17 3.04
CA ILE A 73 -6.92 -16.52 4.32
C ILE A 73 -6.80 -17.55 5.45
N THR A 74 -7.62 -18.57 5.44
CA THR A 74 -7.57 -19.63 6.47
C THR A 74 -6.26 -20.42 6.42
N SER A 75 -5.73 -20.71 5.22
CA SER A 75 -4.43 -21.38 5.09
C SER A 75 -3.28 -20.49 5.58
N ILE A 76 -3.29 -19.22 5.25
CA ILE A 76 -2.29 -18.25 5.74
C ILE A 76 -2.31 -18.17 7.27
N ILE A 77 -3.51 -18.10 7.87
CA ILE A 77 -3.68 -18.08 9.32
C ILE A 77 -3.10 -19.34 9.96
N SER A 78 -3.37 -20.53 9.40
CA SER A 78 -2.87 -21.79 9.93
C SER A 78 -1.35 -21.94 9.85
N GLN A 79 -0.70 -21.25 8.91
CA GLN A 79 0.75 -21.24 8.76
C GLN A 79 1.44 -20.08 9.53
N GLY A 80 0.68 -19.17 10.15
CA GLY A 80 1.23 -18.05 10.92
C GLY A 80 1.85 -16.95 10.07
N GLU A 81 1.45 -16.81 8.81
CA GLU A 81 2.00 -15.81 7.89
C GLU A 81 1.22 -14.50 7.94
N SER A 82 1.90 -13.38 7.68
CA SER A 82 1.26 -12.06 7.62
C SER A 82 0.58 -11.82 6.29
N PHE A 83 -0.55 -11.13 6.30
CA PHE A 83 -1.30 -10.83 5.08
C PHE A 83 -2.03 -9.48 5.15
N LEU A 84 -2.34 -8.94 3.97
CA LEU A 84 -3.15 -7.75 3.78
C LEU A 84 -4.36 -8.09 2.91
N VAL A 85 -5.56 -7.66 3.33
CA VAL A 85 -6.80 -7.90 2.59
C VAL A 85 -7.54 -6.59 2.32
N ASN A 86 -7.87 -6.34 1.05
CA ASN A 86 -8.85 -5.33 0.68
C ASN A 86 -10.25 -5.95 0.67
N ASP A 87 -11.06 -5.64 1.68
CA ASP A 87 -12.41 -6.18 1.89
C ASP A 87 -13.48 -5.07 1.85
N PRO A 88 -13.90 -4.61 0.66
CA PRO A 88 -14.85 -3.52 0.51
C PRO A 88 -16.22 -3.76 1.16
N LYS A 89 -16.58 -5.03 1.41
CA LYS A 89 -17.87 -5.42 2.01
C LYS A 89 -17.79 -5.80 3.48
N GLY A 90 -16.58 -6.03 4.00
CA GLY A 90 -16.36 -6.53 5.35
C GLY A 90 -16.77 -8.00 5.55
N GLU A 91 -16.99 -8.74 4.45
CA GLU A 91 -17.42 -10.16 4.52
C GLU A 91 -16.27 -11.07 4.93
N LEU A 92 -15.07 -10.82 4.42
CA LEU A 92 -13.87 -11.61 4.74
C LEU A 92 -13.49 -11.40 6.20
N TYR A 93 -13.44 -10.14 6.65
CA TYR A 93 -13.19 -9.81 8.05
C TYR A 93 -14.16 -10.53 8.99
N LYS A 94 -15.47 -10.44 8.73
CA LYS A 94 -16.50 -11.10 9.55
C LYS A 94 -16.34 -12.60 9.64
N ASN A 95 -15.84 -13.24 8.58
CA ASN A 95 -15.75 -14.69 8.50
C ASN A 95 -14.41 -15.27 8.98
N THR A 96 -13.36 -14.47 9.08
CA THR A 96 -12.00 -14.95 9.37
C THR A 96 -11.34 -14.32 10.57
N ALA A 97 -11.83 -13.15 11.04
CA ALA A 97 -11.20 -12.44 12.14
C ALA A 97 -11.16 -13.25 13.46
N ALA A 98 -12.22 -13.99 13.78
CA ALA A 98 -12.24 -14.83 14.97
C ALA A 98 -11.14 -15.91 14.91
N ALA A 99 -11.02 -16.61 13.77
CA ALA A 99 -9.96 -17.61 13.58
C ALA A 99 -8.56 -16.98 13.65
N ALA A 100 -8.38 -15.77 13.11
CA ALA A 100 -7.10 -15.08 13.22
C ALA A 100 -6.76 -14.70 14.67
N LEU A 101 -7.72 -14.23 15.45
CA LEU A 101 -7.54 -13.96 16.88
C LEU A 101 -7.21 -15.22 17.69
N ASP A 102 -7.85 -16.35 17.37
CA ASP A 102 -7.57 -17.66 18.00
C ASP A 102 -6.14 -18.15 17.70
N HIS A 103 -5.48 -17.60 16.67
CA HIS A 103 -4.09 -17.88 16.29
C HIS A 103 -3.14 -16.72 16.65
N ASP A 104 -3.50 -15.87 17.61
CA ASP A 104 -2.68 -14.76 18.13
C ASP A 104 -2.30 -13.69 17.09
N TYR A 105 -3.12 -13.49 16.05
CA TYR A 105 -2.90 -12.41 15.09
C TYR A 105 -3.24 -11.03 15.66
N ASP A 106 -2.36 -10.07 15.43
CA ASP A 106 -2.65 -8.66 15.64
C ASP A 106 -3.40 -8.07 14.43
N ILE A 107 -4.71 -7.97 14.53
CA ILE A 107 -5.56 -7.52 13.42
C ILE A 107 -5.68 -6.00 13.43
N LYS A 108 -5.22 -5.37 12.35
CA LYS A 108 -5.43 -3.94 12.10
C LYS A 108 -6.50 -3.75 11.03
N VAL A 109 -7.53 -2.99 11.35
CA VAL A 109 -8.64 -2.68 10.44
C VAL A 109 -8.60 -1.21 10.08
N LEU A 110 -8.43 -0.87 8.81
CA LEU A 110 -8.62 0.48 8.29
C LEU A 110 -10.01 0.58 7.67
N ASN A 111 -10.94 1.20 8.38
CA ASN A 111 -12.33 1.32 7.97
C ASN A 111 -12.66 2.73 7.52
N LEU A 112 -12.49 3.01 6.22
CA LEU A 112 -12.77 4.32 5.63
C LEU A 112 -14.27 4.64 5.50
N ARG A 113 -15.15 3.61 5.60
CA ARG A 113 -16.60 3.83 5.57
C ARG A 113 -17.16 4.25 6.91
N ASN A 114 -16.57 3.75 7.97
CA ASN A 114 -16.97 4.06 9.34
C ASN A 114 -15.73 4.24 10.21
N PRO A 115 -15.12 5.44 10.18
CA PRO A 115 -13.86 5.70 10.86
C PRO A 115 -13.91 5.48 12.40
N GLN A 116 -15.10 5.50 12.99
CA GLN A 116 -15.27 5.22 14.42
C GLN A 116 -14.86 3.79 14.81
N PHE A 117 -14.94 2.84 13.85
CA PHE A 117 -14.55 1.45 14.02
C PHE A 117 -13.24 1.12 13.29
N SER A 118 -12.41 2.14 13.04
CA SER A 118 -11.11 2.00 12.39
C SER A 118 -9.99 2.09 13.41
N HIS A 119 -8.92 1.32 13.20
CA HIS A 119 -7.66 1.61 13.86
C HIS A 119 -7.09 2.91 13.27
N ARG A 120 -6.36 3.64 14.11
CA ARG A 120 -5.62 4.82 13.68
C ARG A 120 -4.41 4.38 12.88
N TRP A 121 -4.13 5.10 11.82
CA TRP A 121 -2.95 4.89 10.98
C TRP A 121 -2.30 6.24 10.68
N ASN A 122 -1.02 6.36 11.02
CA ASN A 122 -0.23 7.52 10.68
C ASN A 122 0.63 7.19 9.44
N PRO A 123 0.33 7.75 8.26
CA PRO A 123 1.09 7.48 7.04
C PRO A 123 2.55 7.95 7.11
N LEU A 124 2.86 8.87 8.02
CA LEU A 124 4.20 9.42 8.19
C LEU A 124 5.07 8.60 9.16
N ALA A 125 4.48 7.61 9.85
CA ALA A 125 5.20 6.83 10.86
C ALA A 125 6.44 6.10 10.30
N LEU A 126 6.36 5.63 9.06
CA LEU A 126 7.50 4.96 8.39
C LEU A 126 8.65 5.93 8.12
N ILE A 127 8.34 7.16 7.73
CA ILE A 127 9.33 8.23 7.49
C ILE A 127 10.05 8.55 8.79
N TYR A 128 9.28 8.75 9.87
CA TYR A 128 9.82 8.99 11.21
C TYR A 128 10.68 7.83 11.72
N PHE A 129 10.23 6.60 11.52
CA PHE A 129 10.99 5.41 11.88
C PHE A 129 12.36 5.36 11.18
N TYR A 130 12.42 5.59 9.88
CA TYR A 130 13.70 5.62 9.16
C TYR A 130 14.61 6.75 9.63
N TYR A 131 14.05 7.91 9.89
CA TYR A 131 14.82 9.07 10.37
C TYR A 131 15.45 8.79 11.75
N THR A 132 14.67 8.32 12.71
CA THR A 132 15.14 8.03 14.07
C THR A 132 16.14 6.88 14.13
N HIS A 133 16.15 6.00 13.11
CA HIS A 133 17.14 4.92 12.97
C HIS A 133 18.31 5.29 12.07
N CYS A 134 18.57 6.58 11.86
CA CYS A 134 19.68 7.12 11.05
C CYS A 134 19.70 6.61 9.59
N LYS A 135 18.56 6.26 9.02
CA LYS A 135 18.39 5.81 7.62
C LYS A 135 17.85 6.98 6.78
N LEU A 136 18.60 8.07 6.69
CA LEU A 136 18.14 9.33 6.09
C LEU A 136 17.70 9.18 4.63
N GLU A 137 18.43 8.42 3.82
CA GLU A 137 18.08 8.15 2.43
C GLU A 137 16.72 7.46 2.30
N LYS A 138 16.45 6.47 3.20
CA LYS A 138 15.16 5.77 3.21
C LYS A 138 14.02 6.66 3.72
N ALA A 139 14.31 7.54 4.68
CA ALA A 139 13.33 8.52 5.14
C ALA A 139 12.94 9.49 4.02
N GLN A 140 13.92 9.97 3.27
CA GLN A 140 13.70 10.84 2.10
C GLN A 140 12.91 10.10 1.01
N GLN A 141 13.33 8.88 0.65
CA GLN A 141 12.61 8.06 -0.34
C GLN A 141 11.16 7.84 0.06
N ALA A 142 10.90 7.48 1.31
CA ALA A 142 9.53 7.27 1.80
C ALA A 142 8.70 8.57 1.80
N ALA A 143 9.30 9.72 2.08
CA ALA A 143 8.65 11.02 1.99
C ALA A 143 8.32 11.40 0.54
N ASP A 144 9.23 11.13 -0.42
CA ASP A 144 9.00 11.32 -1.85
C ASP A 144 7.86 10.44 -2.36
N GLU A 145 7.91 9.14 -2.07
CA GLU A 145 6.88 8.18 -2.48
C GLU A 145 5.49 8.56 -1.93
N PHE A 146 5.43 8.95 -0.66
CA PHE A 146 4.19 9.41 -0.04
C PHE A 146 3.67 10.70 -0.70
N SER A 147 4.55 11.67 -0.95
CA SER A 147 4.18 12.94 -1.56
C SER A 147 3.69 12.77 -3.00
N ILE A 148 4.34 11.92 -3.79
CA ILE A 148 3.92 11.57 -5.15
C ILE A 148 2.56 10.84 -5.12
N ALA A 149 2.39 9.87 -4.23
CA ALA A 149 1.14 9.13 -4.12
C ALA A 149 -0.03 10.06 -3.77
N LEU A 150 0.16 10.98 -2.81
CA LEU A 150 -0.88 11.93 -2.40
C LEU A 150 -1.25 12.90 -3.53
N MET A 151 -0.27 13.43 -4.26
CA MET A 151 -0.51 14.38 -5.35
C MET A 151 -1.07 13.69 -6.61
N SER A 152 -0.71 12.44 -6.88
CA SER A 152 -1.20 11.69 -8.05
C SER A 152 -2.70 11.40 -8.02
N VAL A 153 -3.32 11.34 -6.84
CA VAL A 153 -4.77 11.13 -6.67
C VAL A 153 -5.60 12.28 -7.28
N THR A 154 -5.01 13.45 -7.37
CA THR A 154 -5.69 14.68 -7.85
C THR A 154 -5.38 15.03 -9.29
N ALA A 155 -4.47 14.29 -9.93
CA ALA A 155 -3.94 14.60 -11.25
C ALA A 155 -5.01 14.64 -12.35
N ASN A 156 -5.33 15.81 -12.86
CA ASN A 156 -5.90 15.98 -14.18
C ASN A 156 -4.79 15.77 -15.22
N LYS A 157 -5.08 15.13 -16.34
CA LYS A 157 -4.08 14.80 -17.38
C LYS A 157 -3.28 16.00 -17.90
N ASP A 158 -3.80 17.20 -17.74
CA ASP A 158 -3.22 18.46 -18.27
C ASP A 158 -2.30 19.19 -17.27
N ASP A 159 -2.26 18.79 -16.00
CA ASP A 159 -1.56 19.50 -14.92
C ASP A 159 -0.37 18.74 -14.29
N ARG A 160 0.16 17.72 -14.96
CA ARG A 160 1.26 16.87 -14.44
C ARG A 160 2.48 17.64 -13.94
N TYR A 161 2.80 18.76 -14.58
CA TYR A 161 3.93 19.59 -14.15
C TYR A 161 3.69 20.18 -12.75
N TRP A 162 2.49 20.69 -12.50
CA TRP A 162 2.14 21.28 -11.21
C TRP A 162 2.01 20.24 -10.10
N ASP A 163 1.53 19.04 -10.42
CA ASP A 163 1.47 17.94 -9.47
C ASP A 163 2.88 17.50 -9.04
N MET A 164 3.83 17.46 -9.99
CA MET A 164 5.23 17.16 -9.69
C MET A 164 5.87 18.25 -8.82
N VAL A 165 5.65 19.53 -9.14
CA VAL A 165 6.17 20.63 -8.32
C VAL A 165 5.55 20.62 -6.92
N ALA A 166 4.26 20.30 -6.83
CA ALA A 166 3.55 20.17 -5.57
C ALA A 166 4.09 19.00 -4.72
N SER A 167 4.39 17.85 -5.34
CA SER A 167 4.97 16.71 -4.61
C SER A 167 6.37 17.01 -4.07
N ILE A 168 7.22 17.68 -4.84
CA ILE A 168 8.56 18.10 -4.40
C ILE A 168 8.47 19.07 -3.21
N TYR A 169 7.56 20.03 -3.29
CA TYR A 169 7.34 20.96 -2.19
C TYR A 169 6.83 20.26 -0.94
N PHE A 170 5.84 19.40 -1.08
CA PHE A 170 5.24 18.68 0.03
C PHE A 170 6.27 17.76 0.70
N CYS A 171 7.08 17.05 -0.09
CA CYS A 171 8.20 16.29 0.44
C CYS A 171 9.17 17.16 1.25
N ALA A 172 9.56 18.32 0.73
CA ALA A 172 10.45 19.22 1.43
C ALA A 172 9.84 19.76 2.75
N VAL A 173 8.53 20.03 2.78
CA VAL A 173 7.80 20.40 4.00
C VAL A 173 7.77 19.25 5.02
N ILE A 174 7.51 18.02 4.58
CA ILE A 174 7.57 16.84 5.45
C ILE A 174 8.94 16.70 6.10
N LEU A 175 10.01 16.79 5.30
CA LEU A 175 11.38 16.67 5.80
C LEU A 175 11.77 17.84 6.72
N LEU A 176 11.29 19.06 6.43
CA LEU A 176 11.47 20.22 7.32
C LEU A 176 10.79 19.98 8.67
N CYS A 177 9.54 19.55 8.67
CA CYS A 177 8.82 19.23 9.91
C CYS A 177 9.50 18.10 10.69
N LEU A 178 9.97 17.06 9.98
CA LEU A 178 10.68 15.93 10.56
C LEU A 178 11.94 16.36 11.33
N TYR A 179 12.65 17.36 10.84
CA TYR A 179 13.84 17.89 11.51
C TYR A 179 13.55 18.51 12.88
N PHE A 180 12.36 19.12 13.05
CA PHE A 180 11.98 19.81 14.29
C PHE A 180 11.13 18.96 15.25
N VAL A 181 10.58 17.86 14.76
CA VAL A 181 9.72 17.00 15.57
C VAL A 181 10.56 16.02 16.40
N SER A 182 10.31 15.99 17.70
CA SER A 182 10.98 15.08 18.63
C SER A 182 10.19 13.81 18.91
N ASP A 183 8.89 13.77 18.61
CA ASP A 183 8.01 12.65 18.93
C ASP A 183 7.06 12.35 17.77
N LEU A 184 6.84 11.04 17.52
CA LEU A 184 5.93 10.56 16.48
C LEU A 184 4.48 11.05 16.68
N GLU A 185 4.06 11.28 17.92
CA GLU A 185 2.72 11.76 18.23
C GLU A 185 2.42 13.13 17.57
N TYR A 186 3.45 13.97 17.42
CA TYR A 186 3.32 15.28 16.77
C TYR A 186 3.62 15.24 15.27
N PHE A 187 4.22 14.16 14.77
CA PHE A 187 4.51 13.99 13.35
C PHE A 187 3.32 13.32 12.64
N ILE A 188 2.25 14.09 12.52
CA ILE A 188 0.99 13.67 11.88
C ILE A 188 0.63 14.64 10.76
N LEU A 189 -0.15 14.17 9.81
CA LEU A 189 -0.51 14.95 8.62
C LEU A 189 -1.23 16.26 9.00
N GLU A 190 -2.09 16.24 10.00
CA GLU A 190 -2.81 17.41 10.52
C GLU A 190 -1.88 18.55 10.93
N ASN A 191 -0.71 18.24 11.48
CA ASN A 191 0.28 19.24 11.87
C ASN A 191 1.15 19.73 10.71
N ILE A 192 1.22 18.98 9.62
CA ILE A 192 1.99 19.34 8.42
C ILE A 192 1.15 20.17 7.44
N LEU A 193 -0.14 19.87 7.29
CA LEU A 193 -1.03 20.56 6.34
C LEU A 193 -1.06 22.09 6.49
N PRO A 194 -0.97 22.70 7.68
CA PRO A 194 -0.91 24.15 7.81
C PRO A 194 0.26 24.80 7.06
N PHE A 195 1.39 24.08 6.89
CA PHE A 195 2.55 24.59 6.14
C PHE A 195 2.38 24.62 4.63
N ILE A 196 1.24 24.12 4.13
CA ILE A 196 0.89 24.12 2.70
C ILE A 196 0.04 25.36 2.36
N ASN A 197 -0.47 26.06 3.35
CA ASN A 197 -1.30 27.24 3.16
C ASN A 197 -0.47 28.48 2.77
N GLU A 198 -1.15 29.48 2.17
CA GLU A 198 -0.53 30.69 1.65
C GLU A 198 0.25 31.49 2.71
N ASP A 199 -0.19 31.44 3.96
CA ASP A 199 0.44 32.16 5.08
C ASP A 199 1.66 31.43 5.68
N ALA A 200 2.01 30.24 5.18
CA ALA A 200 3.07 29.41 5.75
C ALA A 200 4.49 29.86 5.35
N GLU A 201 4.63 30.69 4.32
CA GLU A 201 5.94 31.07 3.78
C GLU A 201 6.86 31.69 4.83
N ASP A 202 6.36 32.62 5.63
CA ASP A 202 7.15 33.28 6.68
C ASP A 202 7.55 32.29 7.79
N THR A 203 6.66 31.35 8.10
CA THR A 203 6.94 30.29 9.10
C THR A 203 8.01 29.33 8.59
N ILE A 204 7.90 28.89 7.33
CA ILE A 204 8.90 28.04 6.68
C ILE A 204 10.27 28.74 6.62
N ARG A 205 10.31 29.99 6.20
CA ARG A 205 11.57 30.80 6.18
C ARG A 205 12.19 30.90 7.56
N ARG A 206 11.36 31.09 8.59
CA ARG A 206 11.83 31.15 9.98
C ARG A 206 12.36 29.80 10.44
N MET A 207 11.67 28.70 10.16
CA MET A 207 12.14 27.35 10.47
C MET A 207 13.49 27.07 9.80
N MET A 208 13.61 27.38 8.51
CA MET A 208 14.88 27.21 7.79
C MET A 208 16.02 28.01 8.40
N SER A 209 15.77 29.20 8.96
CA SER A 209 16.81 30.03 9.59
C SER A 209 17.36 29.44 10.90
N PHE A 210 16.65 28.48 11.52
CA PHE A 210 17.12 27.75 12.71
C PHE A 210 17.91 26.48 12.37
N MET A 211 17.99 26.09 11.10
CA MET A 211 18.80 24.95 10.69
C MET A 211 20.24 25.39 10.45
N GLU A 212 21.19 24.75 11.12
CA GLU A 212 22.62 25.09 10.98
C GLU A 212 23.17 24.61 9.62
N ASP A 213 22.73 23.45 9.11
CA ASP A 213 23.16 22.89 7.82
C ASP A 213 21.98 22.12 7.18
N PRO A 214 21.03 22.81 6.55
CA PRO A 214 19.84 22.16 6.01
C PRO A 214 20.21 21.27 4.81
N PRO A 215 19.71 20.01 4.75
CA PRO A 215 19.89 19.14 3.60
C PRO A 215 19.47 19.80 2.30
N GLU A 216 20.24 19.58 1.23
CA GLU A 216 20.00 20.21 -0.07
C GLU A 216 18.61 19.87 -0.63
N SER A 217 18.10 18.68 -0.34
CA SER A 217 16.74 18.25 -0.71
C SER A 217 15.65 19.15 -0.12
N ILE A 218 15.80 19.60 1.12
CA ILE A 218 14.87 20.54 1.75
C ILE A 218 15.01 21.92 1.10
N VAL A 219 16.25 22.41 0.98
CA VAL A 219 16.51 23.73 0.44
C VAL A 219 16.06 23.88 -1.01
N SER A 220 16.39 22.91 -1.87
CA SER A 220 16.01 22.94 -3.29
C SER A 220 14.50 22.77 -3.48
N GLY A 221 13.88 21.86 -2.76
CA GLY A 221 12.44 21.63 -2.81
C GLY A 221 11.63 22.87 -2.38
N LEU A 222 12.01 23.52 -1.29
CA LEU A 222 11.36 24.75 -0.81
C LEU A 222 11.62 25.93 -1.75
N LYS A 223 12.85 26.13 -2.23
CA LYS A 223 13.20 27.20 -3.16
C LYS A 223 12.45 27.11 -4.49
N SER A 224 12.25 25.90 -4.99
CA SER A 224 11.54 25.68 -6.25
C SER A 224 10.12 26.25 -6.24
N VAL A 225 9.48 26.31 -5.07
CA VAL A 225 8.12 26.82 -4.90
C VAL A 225 8.08 28.25 -4.39
N LEU A 226 8.94 28.61 -3.45
CA LEU A 226 9.00 29.97 -2.92
C LEU A 226 9.42 31.02 -3.96
N ASN A 227 10.08 30.60 -5.05
CA ASN A 227 10.51 31.49 -6.14
C ASN A 227 9.55 31.51 -7.35
N ILE A 228 8.58 30.59 -7.43
CA ILE A 228 7.54 30.62 -8.48
C ILE A 228 6.40 31.51 -8.00
N SER A 229 5.80 32.29 -8.91
CA SER A 229 4.64 33.15 -8.60
C SER A 229 3.58 32.35 -7.83
N ALA A 230 3.51 32.65 -6.56
CA ALA A 230 2.95 31.83 -5.49
C ALA A 230 1.53 31.30 -5.71
N ASP A 231 0.69 32.01 -6.47
CA ASP A 231 -0.75 31.76 -6.50
C ASP A 231 -1.17 30.43 -7.14
N LYS A 232 -0.54 30.01 -8.24
CA LYS A 232 -0.93 28.76 -8.91
C LYS A 232 -0.46 27.52 -8.16
N THR A 233 0.77 27.52 -7.65
CA THR A 233 1.33 26.37 -6.94
C THR A 233 0.61 26.16 -5.61
N LYS A 234 0.36 27.22 -4.87
CA LYS A 234 -0.40 27.18 -3.60
C LYS A 234 -1.83 26.67 -3.82
N SER A 235 -2.49 27.10 -4.90
CA SER A 235 -3.84 26.60 -5.19
C SER A 235 -3.87 25.15 -5.58
N CYS A 236 -2.87 24.62 -6.32
CA CYS A 236 -2.78 23.19 -6.65
C CYS A 236 -2.55 22.35 -5.41
N ILE A 237 -1.64 22.76 -4.52
CA ILE A 237 -1.33 22.06 -3.26
C ILE A 237 -2.54 22.11 -2.32
N SER A 238 -3.16 23.26 -2.16
CA SER A 238 -4.37 23.43 -1.33
C SER A 238 -5.54 22.58 -1.84
N ASN A 239 -5.72 22.49 -3.16
CA ASN A 239 -6.75 21.65 -3.75
C ASN A 239 -6.46 20.16 -3.60
N ALA A 240 -5.20 19.76 -3.68
CA ALA A 240 -4.79 18.38 -3.44
C ALA A 240 -5.01 17.97 -1.98
N ALA A 241 -4.60 18.81 -1.03
CA ALA A 241 -4.81 18.59 0.40
C ALA A 241 -6.30 18.52 0.77
N LYS A 242 -7.14 19.39 0.18
CA LYS A 242 -8.60 19.38 0.40
C LYS A 242 -9.32 18.16 -0.18
N LYS A 243 -8.75 17.48 -1.17
CA LYS A 243 -9.34 16.28 -1.78
C LYS A 243 -8.87 14.99 -1.10
N GLY A 244 -7.75 15.03 -0.38
CA GLY A 244 -7.20 13.89 0.35
C GLY A 244 -7.61 13.84 1.83
N ALA A 245 -8.23 14.90 2.33
CA ALA A 245 -8.79 15.00 3.67
C ALA A 245 -10.28 14.62 3.66
#